data_d9c34395519343246523431c0e577857
#
_entry.id   d9c34395519343246523431c0e577857
#
_cell.length_a   1.000
_cell.length_b   1.000
_cell.length_c   1.000
_cell.angle_alpha   90.00
_cell.angle_beta   90.00
_cell.angle_gamma   90.00
#
_symmetry.space_group_name_H-M   'P 1'
#
loop_
_entity.id
_entity.type
_entity.pdbx_description
1 polymer ?
#
loop_
_entity_poly.entity_id
_entity_poly.type
_entity_poly.pdbx_seq_one_letter_code
_entity_poly.pdbx_strand_id
1 'polypeptide(L)'
;QDTTNATQLITPKSCIHLFKLEDACIFFCHSGKARIEIDLLEYDIVPNTQIIFLPNSIINYSYASSDLSIITFSNAFFQEATVRLDPSFFHFLKENPVVTLPAERTRTINGLIIALEDLYKDKENCFRLQILRSYTQSFLLDIYDKTHCIFKQNHPGGINR
;
A
#
# COMPACT_ATOMS: atom_id res chain seq x y z
N GLN A 1 -0.57 -23.41 1.45
CA GLN A 1 -1.72 -22.56 1.64
C GLN A 1 -1.36 -21.11 1.30
N ASP A 2 -2.12 -20.51 0.42
CA ASP A 2 -1.83 -19.16 -0.03
C ASP A 2 -2.24 -18.15 1.03
N THR A 3 -1.30 -17.29 1.41
CA THR A 3 -1.51 -16.25 2.41
C THR A 3 -1.52 -14.84 1.82
N THR A 4 -1.27 -14.73 0.52
CA THR A 4 -1.26 -13.47 -0.20
C THR A 4 -2.36 -13.46 -1.23
N ASN A 5 -3.15 -12.42 -1.24
CA ASN A 5 -4.16 -12.23 -2.27
C ASN A 5 -3.53 -11.64 -3.53
N ALA A 6 -4.09 -11.99 -4.65
CA ALA A 6 -3.66 -11.42 -5.92
C ALA A 6 -3.99 -9.93 -5.97
N THR A 7 -3.26 -9.22 -6.79
CA THR A 7 -3.56 -7.83 -7.12
C THR A 7 -4.91 -7.76 -7.82
N GLN A 8 -5.71 -6.77 -7.47
CA GLN A 8 -7.03 -6.56 -8.06
C GLN A 8 -7.13 -5.13 -8.57
N LEU A 9 -7.75 -4.99 -9.72
CA LEU A 9 -8.19 -3.69 -10.23
C LEU A 9 -9.67 -3.55 -9.88
N ILE A 10 -9.99 -2.49 -9.18
CA ILE A 10 -11.35 -2.24 -8.74
C ILE A 10 -11.81 -0.90 -9.29
N THR A 11 -13.00 -0.89 -9.88
CA THR A 11 -13.71 0.34 -10.23
C THR A 11 -14.85 0.49 -9.23
N PRO A 12 -14.60 1.15 -8.12
CA PRO A 12 -15.58 1.21 -7.04
C PRO A 12 -16.79 2.05 -7.43
N LYS A 13 -17.94 1.68 -6.90
CA LYS A 13 -19.15 2.48 -7.01
C LYS A 13 -19.17 3.50 -5.88
N SER A 14 -19.89 4.60 -6.09
CA SER A 14 -20.12 5.55 -5.01
C SER A 14 -20.74 4.84 -3.81
N CYS A 15 -20.03 4.84 -2.70
CA CYS A 15 -20.55 4.25 -1.48
C CYS A 15 -19.75 4.78 -0.28
N ILE A 16 -20.31 4.55 0.89
CA ILE A 16 -19.66 4.88 2.15
C ILE A 16 -19.53 3.59 2.93
N HIS A 17 -18.31 3.25 3.33
CA HIS A 17 -18.02 2.05 4.11
C HIS A 17 -17.21 2.41 5.34
N LEU A 18 -17.58 1.80 6.45
CA LEU A 18 -16.80 1.83 7.68
C LEU A 18 -16.44 0.40 8.04
N PHE A 19 -15.15 0.12 8.14
CA PHE A 19 -14.70 -1.22 8.50
C PHE A 19 -13.32 -1.18 9.13
N LYS A 20 -12.99 -2.24 9.87
CA LYS A 20 -11.67 -2.45 10.42
C LYS A 20 -10.93 -3.46 9.55
N LEU A 21 -9.76 -3.08 9.06
CA LEU A 21 -8.95 -3.95 8.22
C LEU A 21 -8.02 -4.79 9.09
N GLU A 22 -8.17 -6.11 9.01
CA GLU A 22 -7.32 -7.02 9.76
C GLU A 22 -6.01 -7.34 9.04
N ASP A 23 -6.01 -7.24 7.72
CA ASP A 23 -4.87 -7.52 6.87
C ASP A 23 -4.19 -6.22 6.45
N ALA A 24 -2.95 -6.33 5.96
CA ALA A 24 -2.27 -5.19 5.35
C ALA A 24 -2.77 -5.01 3.91
N CYS A 25 -2.85 -3.77 3.48
CA CYS A 25 -3.36 -3.46 2.15
C CYS A 25 -2.65 -2.24 1.58
N ILE A 26 -2.34 -2.29 0.29
CA ILE A 26 -1.75 -1.17 -0.42
C ILE A 26 -2.66 -0.83 -1.60
N PHE A 27 -3.08 0.42 -1.65
CA PHE A 27 -3.89 0.96 -2.74
C PHE A 27 -3.05 1.92 -3.57
N PHE A 28 -3.26 1.89 -4.86
CA PHE A 28 -2.68 2.89 -5.75
C PHE A 28 -3.76 3.43 -6.68
N CYS A 29 -3.96 4.74 -6.67
CA CYS A 29 -4.98 5.40 -7.48
C CYS A 29 -4.40 5.74 -8.85
N HIS A 30 -5.00 5.20 -9.92
CA HIS A 30 -4.61 5.48 -11.30
C HIS A 30 -5.36 6.70 -11.85
N SER A 31 -6.64 6.82 -11.53
CA SER A 31 -7.47 7.91 -12.00
C SER A 31 -8.67 8.12 -11.07
N GLY A 32 -9.32 9.27 -11.22
CA GLY A 32 -10.50 9.62 -10.44
C GLY A 32 -10.17 10.30 -9.13
N LYS A 33 -11.17 10.42 -8.28
CA LYS A 33 -11.06 11.05 -6.98
C LYS A 33 -11.82 10.27 -5.94
N ALA A 34 -11.26 10.23 -4.74
CA ALA A 34 -11.89 9.59 -3.59
C ALA A 34 -11.56 10.39 -2.34
N ARG A 35 -12.31 10.15 -1.29
CA ARG A 35 -11.99 10.64 0.05
C ARG A 35 -12.00 9.46 1.00
N ILE A 36 -10.98 9.37 1.83
CA ILE A 36 -10.83 8.27 2.77
C ILE A 36 -10.49 8.82 4.14
N GLU A 37 -11.03 8.18 5.16
CA GLU A 37 -10.67 8.43 6.55
C GLU A 37 -9.94 7.21 7.08
N ILE A 38 -8.74 7.42 7.60
CA ILE A 38 -7.92 6.37 8.18
C ILE A 38 -7.64 6.79 9.61
N ASP A 39 -8.05 5.97 10.57
CA ASP A 39 -7.86 6.23 12.01
C ASP A 39 -8.31 7.65 12.38
N LEU A 40 -9.48 8.06 11.86
CA LEU A 40 -10.14 9.35 12.11
C LEU A 40 -9.51 10.56 11.43
N LEU A 41 -8.51 10.37 10.56
CA LEU A 41 -7.94 11.45 9.76
C LEU A 41 -8.39 11.33 8.31
N GLU A 42 -8.82 12.43 7.73
CA GLU A 42 -9.31 12.47 6.36
C GLU A 42 -8.19 12.76 5.37
N TYR A 43 -8.26 12.09 4.22
CA TYR A 43 -7.31 12.26 3.13
C TYR A 43 -8.05 12.33 1.80
N ASP A 44 -7.63 13.23 0.93
CA ASP A 44 -8.09 13.29 -0.45
C ASP A 44 -7.22 12.41 -1.32
N ILE A 45 -7.86 11.59 -2.15
CA ILE A 45 -7.17 10.65 -3.03
C ILE A 45 -7.31 11.18 -4.45
N VAL A 46 -6.17 11.39 -5.08
CA VAL A 46 -6.05 11.89 -6.46
C VAL A 46 -5.18 10.93 -7.26
N PRO A 47 -5.08 11.07 -8.60
CA PRO A 47 -4.20 10.20 -9.37
C PRO A 47 -2.76 10.20 -8.84
N ASN A 48 -2.11 9.05 -8.89
CA ASN A 48 -0.76 8.79 -8.38
C ASN A 48 -0.67 8.78 -6.86
N THR A 49 -1.78 8.71 -6.16
CA THR A 49 -1.77 8.56 -4.70
C THR A 49 -1.62 7.10 -4.32
N GLN A 50 -0.68 6.85 -3.42
CA GLN A 50 -0.45 5.57 -2.78
C GLN A 50 -0.98 5.62 -1.36
N ILE A 51 -1.68 4.56 -0.96
CA ILE A 51 -2.21 4.43 0.39
C ILE A 51 -1.76 3.09 0.94
N ILE A 52 -1.20 3.10 2.15
CA ILE A 52 -0.87 1.86 2.84
C ILE A 52 -1.71 1.75 4.10
N PHE A 53 -2.39 0.62 4.25
CA PHE A 53 -3.11 0.27 5.46
C PHE A 53 -2.35 -0.81 6.18
N LEU A 54 -1.92 -0.53 7.39
CA LEU A 54 -1.33 -1.54 8.26
C LEU A 54 -2.46 -2.32 8.94
N PRO A 55 -2.19 -3.53 9.42
CA PRO A 55 -3.21 -4.32 10.12
C PRO A 55 -3.84 -3.53 11.27
N ASN A 56 -5.14 -3.70 11.43
CA ASN A 56 -5.98 -3.06 12.46
C ASN A 56 -6.29 -1.58 12.23
N SER A 57 -6.07 -1.07 11.03
CA SER A 57 -6.50 0.28 10.67
C SER A 57 -8.03 0.35 10.60
N ILE A 58 -8.60 1.44 11.08
CA ILE A 58 -10.04 1.72 10.96
C ILE A 58 -10.24 2.63 9.76
N ILE A 59 -11.06 2.17 8.82
CA ILE A 59 -11.21 2.83 7.53
C ILE A 59 -12.66 3.19 7.29
N ASN A 60 -12.89 4.44 6.90
CA ASN A 60 -14.17 4.92 6.41
C ASN A 60 -13.88 5.65 5.10
N TYR A 61 -14.55 5.26 4.02
CA TYR A 61 -14.28 5.95 2.77
C TYR A 61 -15.54 6.18 1.96
N SER A 62 -15.53 7.29 1.22
CA SER A 62 -16.50 7.57 0.20
C SER A 62 -15.77 8.07 -1.05
N TYR A 63 -16.29 7.70 -2.21
CA TYR A 63 -15.70 8.15 -3.47
C TYR A 63 -16.75 8.26 -4.55
N ALA A 64 -16.46 9.08 -5.53
CA ALA A 64 -17.36 9.25 -6.67
C ALA A 64 -17.04 8.17 -7.73
N SER A 65 -15.80 8.14 -8.19
CA SER A 65 -15.31 7.10 -9.08
C SER A 65 -13.79 7.14 -9.06
N SER A 66 -13.18 5.99 -9.02
CA SER A 66 -11.74 5.89 -9.10
C SER A 66 -11.33 4.53 -9.62
N ASP A 67 -10.17 4.50 -10.26
CA ASP A 67 -9.54 3.28 -10.73
C ASP A 67 -8.36 3.01 -9.82
N LEU A 68 -8.44 1.90 -9.09
CA LEU A 68 -7.48 1.55 -8.05
C LEU A 68 -6.86 0.19 -8.31
N SER A 69 -5.57 0.07 -8.06
CA SER A 69 -4.91 -1.23 -7.89
C SER A 69 -4.80 -1.50 -6.40
N ILE A 70 -5.14 -2.71 -5.99
CA ILE A 70 -5.13 -3.11 -4.59
C ILE A 70 -4.32 -4.38 -4.43
N ILE A 71 -3.38 -4.36 -3.49
CA ILE A 71 -2.64 -5.54 -3.08
C ILE A 71 -2.96 -5.78 -1.61
N THR A 72 -3.47 -6.97 -1.29
CA THR A 72 -3.72 -7.34 0.10
C THR A 72 -2.77 -8.45 0.51
N PHE A 73 -2.28 -8.35 1.73
CA PHE A 73 -1.44 -9.36 2.36
C PHE A 73 -2.13 -9.82 3.63
N SER A 74 -2.30 -11.14 3.79
CA SER A 74 -2.79 -11.64 5.06
C SER A 74 -1.89 -11.17 6.19
N ASN A 75 -2.46 -11.01 7.39
CA ASN A 75 -1.68 -10.57 8.54
C ASN A 75 -0.50 -11.51 8.82
N ALA A 76 -0.71 -12.82 8.72
CA ALA A 76 0.34 -13.81 8.93
C ALA A 76 1.50 -13.64 7.94
N PHE A 77 1.19 -13.50 6.66
CA PHE A 77 2.20 -13.28 5.63
C PHE A 77 2.94 -11.96 5.85
N PHE A 78 2.21 -10.91 6.17
CA PHE A 78 2.78 -9.58 6.41
C PHE A 78 3.76 -9.61 7.59
N GLN A 79 3.39 -10.29 8.67
CA GLN A 79 4.26 -10.45 9.83
C GLN A 79 5.56 -11.17 9.45
N GLU A 80 5.47 -12.25 8.69
CA GLU A 80 6.66 -12.99 8.23
C GLU A 80 7.56 -12.14 7.34
N ALA A 81 6.96 -11.43 6.38
CA ALA A 81 7.72 -10.61 5.43
C ALA A 81 8.44 -9.45 6.10
N THR A 82 7.94 -8.98 7.25
CA THR A 82 8.41 -7.77 7.89
C THR A 82 9.12 -7.99 9.22
N VAL A 83 9.33 -9.25 9.60
CA VAL A 83 9.88 -9.59 10.91
C VAL A 83 11.23 -8.94 11.21
N ARG A 84 12.03 -8.66 10.19
CA ARG A 84 13.36 -8.07 10.35
C ARG A 84 13.40 -6.55 10.14
N LEU A 85 12.25 -5.94 9.87
CA LEU A 85 12.20 -4.51 9.67
C LEU A 85 12.10 -3.80 11.03
N ASP A 86 12.75 -2.65 11.11
CA ASP A 86 12.74 -1.85 12.33
C ASP A 86 11.32 -1.37 12.66
N PRO A 87 10.87 -1.46 13.91
CA PRO A 87 9.54 -0.96 14.29
C PRO A 87 9.29 0.50 13.94
N SER A 88 10.31 1.34 13.91
CA SER A 88 10.16 2.75 13.52
C SER A 88 9.65 2.91 12.09
N PHE A 89 9.96 1.96 11.22
CA PHE A 89 9.48 1.89 9.86
C PHE A 89 7.94 1.88 9.83
N PHE A 90 7.32 1.01 10.62
CA PHE A 90 5.87 0.90 10.67
C PHE A 90 5.22 2.11 11.31
N HIS A 91 5.85 2.65 12.34
CA HIS A 91 5.37 3.86 12.99
C HIS A 91 5.31 5.02 12.01
N PHE A 92 6.36 5.19 11.21
CA PHE A 92 6.40 6.23 10.19
C PHE A 92 5.31 6.04 9.14
N LEU A 93 5.12 4.82 8.63
CA LEU A 93 4.08 4.53 7.63
C LEU A 93 2.69 4.71 8.21
N LYS A 94 2.48 4.38 9.47
CA LYS A 94 1.20 4.57 10.14
C LYS A 94 0.83 6.05 10.24
N GLU A 95 1.81 6.91 10.48
CA GLU A 95 1.59 8.35 10.56
C GLU A 95 1.49 9.01 9.19
N ASN A 96 2.00 8.36 8.15
CA ASN A 96 2.02 8.89 6.78
C ASN A 96 1.45 7.85 5.80
N PRO A 97 0.19 7.47 5.97
CA PRO A 97 -0.39 6.37 5.18
C PRO A 97 -0.72 6.77 3.74
N VAL A 98 -0.83 8.05 3.44
CA VAL A 98 -1.27 8.55 2.14
C VAL A 98 -0.20 9.47 1.56
N VAL A 99 0.28 9.12 0.36
CA VAL A 99 1.34 9.88 -0.31
C VAL A 99 1.02 9.99 -1.79
N THR A 100 1.08 11.21 -2.34
CA THR A 100 1.00 11.42 -3.78
C THR A 100 2.40 11.35 -4.35
N LEU A 101 2.62 10.41 -5.25
CA LEU A 101 3.92 10.13 -5.84
C LEU A 101 4.12 10.90 -7.14
N PRO A 102 5.37 11.18 -7.54
CA PRO A 102 5.64 11.71 -8.88
C PRO A 102 5.10 10.77 -9.95
N ALA A 103 4.67 11.34 -11.09
CA ALA A 103 4.03 10.57 -12.15
C ALA A 103 4.93 9.44 -12.69
N GLU A 104 6.25 9.62 -12.70
CA GLU A 104 7.18 8.59 -13.15
C GLU A 104 7.18 7.35 -12.25
N ARG A 105 6.72 7.46 -11.01
CA ARG A 105 6.61 6.33 -10.10
C ARG A 105 5.49 5.37 -10.49
N THR A 106 4.50 5.84 -11.23
CA THR A 106 3.38 5.01 -11.70
C THR A 106 3.89 3.79 -12.47
N ARG A 107 4.87 3.97 -13.34
CA ARG A 107 5.45 2.87 -14.12
C ARG A 107 6.08 1.83 -13.21
N THR A 108 6.86 2.26 -12.21
CA THR A 108 7.52 1.36 -11.28
C THR A 108 6.49 0.58 -10.46
N ILE A 109 5.48 1.28 -9.93
CA ILE A 109 4.41 0.64 -9.15
C ILE A 109 3.67 -0.40 -10.00
N ASN A 110 3.30 -0.05 -11.23
CA ASN A 110 2.61 -0.99 -12.12
C ASN A 110 3.48 -2.20 -12.43
N GLY A 111 4.77 -2.00 -12.65
CA GLY A 111 5.71 -3.10 -12.88
C GLY A 111 5.79 -4.04 -11.69
N LEU A 112 5.85 -3.51 -10.49
CA LEU A 112 5.87 -4.30 -9.26
C LEU A 112 4.56 -5.07 -9.06
N ILE A 113 3.42 -4.43 -9.32
CA ILE A 113 2.11 -5.08 -9.22
C ILE A 113 2.03 -6.25 -10.19
N ILE A 114 2.44 -6.05 -11.43
CA ILE A 114 2.44 -7.09 -12.44
C ILE A 114 3.37 -8.24 -12.04
N ALA A 115 4.57 -7.93 -11.55
CA ALA A 115 5.53 -8.94 -11.11
C ALA A 115 4.98 -9.78 -9.96
N LEU A 116 4.35 -9.14 -8.97
CA LEU A 116 3.73 -9.85 -7.85
C LEU A 116 2.58 -10.74 -8.31
N GLU A 117 1.76 -10.23 -9.22
CA GLU A 117 0.63 -10.99 -9.77
C GLU A 117 1.10 -12.21 -10.54
N ASP A 118 2.09 -12.04 -11.42
CA ASP A 118 2.65 -13.15 -12.19
C ASP A 118 3.24 -14.21 -11.27
N LEU A 119 3.97 -13.77 -10.26
CA LEU A 119 4.59 -14.68 -9.30
C LEU A 119 3.55 -15.41 -8.46
N TYR A 120 2.48 -14.72 -8.07
CA TYR A 120 1.39 -15.33 -7.33
C TYR A 120 0.73 -16.46 -8.12
N LYS A 121 0.59 -16.29 -9.44
CA LYS A 121 -0.02 -17.26 -10.33
C LYS A 121 0.92 -18.41 -10.70
N ASP A 122 2.21 -18.26 -10.49
CA ASP A 122 3.23 -19.24 -10.88
C ASP A 122 3.30 -20.38 -9.86
N LYS A 123 2.26 -21.20 -9.81
CA LYS A 123 2.10 -22.25 -8.79
C LYS A 123 3.07 -23.40 -8.93
N GLU A 124 3.70 -23.55 -10.10
CA GLU A 124 4.73 -24.58 -10.32
C GLU A 124 6.09 -24.16 -9.75
N ASN A 125 6.27 -22.91 -9.40
CA ASN A 125 7.52 -22.41 -8.84
C ASN A 125 7.64 -22.83 -7.37
N CYS A 126 8.54 -23.74 -7.07
CA CYS A 126 8.70 -24.25 -5.71
C CYS A 126 9.24 -23.22 -4.72
N PHE A 127 9.80 -22.12 -5.20
CA PHE A 127 10.30 -21.03 -4.38
C PHE A 127 9.33 -19.83 -4.33
N ARG A 128 8.14 -20.00 -4.82
CA ARG A 128 7.17 -18.93 -4.98
C ARG A 128 6.95 -18.11 -3.70
N LEU A 129 6.71 -18.77 -2.57
CA LEU A 129 6.48 -18.07 -1.31
C LEU A 129 7.70 -17.30 -0.83
N GLN A 130 8.89 -17.87 -0.99
CA GLN A 130 10.13 -17.19 -0.62
C GLN A 130 10.35 -15.93 -1.46
N ILE A 131 10.12 -16.04 -2.77
CA ILE A 131 10.27 -14.92 -3.68
C ILE A 131 9.21 -13.85 -3.38
N LEU A 132 7.97 -14.26 -3.11
CA LEU A 132 6.91 -13.31 -2.73
C LEU A 132 7.28 -12.53 -1.46
N ARG A 133 7.82 -13.21 -0.45
CA ARG A 133 8.27 -12.53 0.78
C ARG A 133 9.38 -11.53 0.49
N SER A 134 10.35 -11.92 -0.34
CA SER A 134 11.46 -11.02 -0.68
C SER A 134 11.00 -9.81 -1.49
N TYR A 135 10.12 -10.02 -2.46
CA TYR A 135 9.55 -8.91 -3.24
C TYR A 135 8.72 -7.98 -2.35
N THR A 136 7.92 -8.54 -1.47
CA THR A 136 7.09 -7.75 -0.54
C THR A 136 7.96 -6.91 0.37
N GLN A 137 9.02 -7.50 0.93
CA GLN A 137 9.95 -6.77 1.79
C GLN A 137 10.62 -5.63 1.02
N SER A 138 11.13 -5.93 -0.18
CA SER A 138 11.77 -4.91 -1.03
C SER A 138 10.79 -3.80 -1.40
N PHE A 139 9.56 -4.16 -1.72
CA PHE A 139 8.52 -3.21 -2.06
C PHE A 139 8.20 -2.28 -0.89
N LEU A 140 8.06 -2.83 0.31
CA LEU A 140 7.77 -2.04 1.52
C LEU A 140 8.93 -1.10 1.85
N LEU A 141 10.16 -1.55 1.70
CA LEU A 141 11.34 -0.70 1.90
C LEU A 141 11.37 0.46 0.90
N ASP A 142 11.04 0.18 -0.36
CA ASP A 142 10.98 1.22 -1.38
C ASP A 142 9.85 2.23 -1.09
N ILE A 143 8.70 1.76 -0.66
CA ILE A 143 7.60 2.62 -0.22
C ILE A 143 8.06 3.54 0.90
N TYR A 144 8.75 2.98 1.89
CA TYR A 144 9.25 3.75 3.02
C TYR A 144 10.22 4.84 2.54
N ASP A 145 11.18 4.46 1.70
CA ASP A 145 12.17 5.41 1.18
C ASP A 145 11.50 6.57 0.44
N LYS A 146 10.59 6.26 -0.48
CA LYS A 146 9.92 7.30 -1.28
C LYS A 146 8.99 8.18 -0.44
N THR A 147 8.27 7.58 0.50
CA THR A 147 7.41 8.34 1.42
C THR A 147 8.26 9.29 2.27
N HIS A 148 9.37 8.79 2.77
CA HIS A 148 10.26 9.57 3.62
C HIS A 148 10.89 10.73 2.84
N CYS A 149 11.29 10.51 1.59
CA CYS A 149 11.83 11.56 0.74
C CYS A 149 10.81 12.66 0.48
N ILE A 150 9.56 12.28 0.18
CA ILE A 150 8.48 13.26 -0.05
C ILE A 150 8.18 14.02 1.24
N PHE A 151 8.14 13.34 2.38
CA PHE A 151 7.93 13.99 3.67
C PHE A 151 9.00 15.05 3.93
N LYS A 152 10.28 14.73 3.68
CA LYS A 152 11.38 15.68 3.84
C LYS A 152 11.26 16.89 2.93
N GLN A 153 10.83 16.68 1.67
CA GLN A 153 10.64 17.77 0.73
C GLN A 153 9.54 18.72 1.19
N ASN A 154 8.47 18.19 1.77
CA ASN A 154 7.34 18.98 2.23
C ASN A 154 7.57 19.65 3.58
N HIS A 155 8.58 19.19 4.33
CA HIS A 155 8.88 19.69 5.67
C HIS A 155 10.39 20.01 5.80
N PRO A 156 10.94 20.89 4.94
CA PRO A 156 12.36 21.19 5.00
C PRO A 156 12.71 21.88 6.31
N GLY A 157 13.75 21.38 6.98
CA GLY A 157 14.25 21.96 8.23
C GLY A 157 13.47 21.62 9.46
N GLY A 158 12.33 20.93 9.35
CA GLY A 158 11.49 20.58 10.49
C GLY A 158 11.70 19.17 11.04
N ILE A 159 12.62 18.41 10.49
CA ILE A 159 12.67 16.97 10.67
C ILE A 159 13.85 16.50 11.53
N ASN A 160 14.80 17.35 11.77
CA ASN A 160 16.02 17.00 12.51
C ASN A 160 15.77 17.09 14.02
N ARG A 161 15.05 16.13 14.53
CA ARG A 161 14.74 16.11 15.96
C ARG A 161 14.83 14.74 16.56
#